data_c9abaf2d6910d28d2b1098bb1be01b5e
#
_entry.id   c9abaf2d6910d28d2b1098bb1be01b5e
#
_cell.length_a   1.000
_cell.length_b   1.000
_cell.length_c   1.000
_cell.angle_alpha   90.00
_cell.angle_beta   90.00
_cell.angle_gamma   90.00
#
_symmetry.space_group_name_H-M   'P 1'
#
loop_
_entity.id
_entity.type
_entity.pdbx_description
1 polymer ?
#
loop_
_entity_poly.entity_id
_entity_poly.type
_entity_poly.pdbx_seq_one_letter_code
_entity_poly.pdbx_strand_id
1 'polypeptide(L)'
;DTALGIDLGIKSLAVCSDGRTFDNPKNLQKSLGRLKLLQKRLSRKQKGSSNRNKARIRVARLQEYIANSRKDNLHKITHALTHDSQVRTICMEDLNVKGMQRNHHLAQAVGDASFGMFLTLLEYKCSWYGVNLIKTGRFAPSSKTCGKCGHVYKGLKLNERSWICPKCGTHHDRDFNAACNIKEFGLKALPTERGKVKPVDCPLVDDRPRVLKSNGRKKQEKKGGIGFSEAAKSLVLR
;
A
#
# COMPACT_ATOMS: atom_id res chain seq x y z
N ASP A 1 -7.05 -5.22 -27.21
CA ASP A 1 -6.16 -5.62 -26.11
C ASP A 1 -6.16 -4.59 -25.01
N THR A 2 -6.82 -4.98 -23.95
CA THR A 2 -7.07 -4.12 -22.79
C THR A 2 -5.92 -4.26 -21.77
N ALA A 3 -4.76 -3.76 -22.13
CA ALA A 3 -3.61 -3.71 -21.21
C ALA A 3 -3.42 -2.28 -20.68
N LEU A 4 -3.14 -2.17 -19.38
CA LEU A 4 -2.93 -0.93 -18.66
C LEU A 4 -1.53 -0.89 -18.05
N GLY A 5 -0.75 0.15 -18.34
CA GLY A 5 0.50 0.44 -17.64
C GLY A 5 0.26 1.39 -16.49
N ILE A 6 0.90 1.15 -15.35
CA ILE A 6 0.78 1.97 -14.14
C ILE A 6 2.16 2.37 -13.65
N ASP A 7 2.40 3.67 -13.55
CA ASP A 7 3.54 4.27 -12.87
C ASP A 7 3.14 4.75 -11.48
N LEU A 8 3.89 4.35 -10.44
CA LEU A 8 3.64 4.75 -9.05
C LEU A 8 4.57 5.88 -8.62
N GLY A 9 3.98 6.96 -8.12
CA GLY A 9 4.72 8.15 -7.72
C GLY A 9 4.32 8.71 -6.35
N ILE A 10 5.15 9.60 -5.82
CA ILE A 10 4.87 10.32 -4.56
C ILE A 10 3.99 11.55 -4.81
N LYS A 11 4.10 12.20 -5.96
CA LYS A 11 3.28 13.38 -6.33
C LYS A 11 1.86 12.93 -6.64
N SER A 12 1.67 12.17 -7.68
CA SER A 12 0.48 11.40 -7.98
C SER A 12 0.73 9.97 -7.54
N LEU A 13 -0.24 9.32 -6.90
CA LEU A 13 -0.07 7.97 -6.37
C LEU A 13 0.10 6.95 -7.51
N ALA A 14 -0.71 7.10 -8.55
CA ALA A 14 -0.62 6.28 -9.76
C ALA A 14 -0.97 7.11 -10.99
N VAL A 15 -0.21 6.94 -12.06
CA VAL A 15 -0.48 7.46 -13.39
C VAL A 15 -0.64 6.29 -14.35
N CYS A 16 -1.71 6.28 -15.11
CA CYS A 16 -2.07 5.18 -15.98
C CYS A 16 -1.84 5.54 -17.47
N SER A 17 -1.55 4.52 -18.27
CA SER A 17 -1.32 4.68 -19.71
C SER A 17 -2.59 5.04 -20.51
N ASP A 18 -3.76 4.97 -19.90
CA ASP A 18 -5.04 5.42 -20.45
C ASP A 18 -5.36 6.90 -20.13
N GLY A 19 -4.44 7.60 -19.44
CA GLY A 19 -4.58 9.00 -19.04
C GLY A 19 -5.19 9.20 -17.66
N ARG A 20 -5.73 8.17 -17.00
CA ARG A 20 -6.22 8.29 -15.62
C ARG A 20 -5.06 8.58 -14.68
N THR A 21 -5.29 9.51 -13.76
CA THR A 21 -4.32 9.87 -12.72
C THR A 21 -5.00 9.85 -11.37
N PHE A 22 -4.37 9.22 -10.40
CA PHE A 22 -4.85 9.12 -9.02
C PHE A 22 -3.94 9.92 -8.09
N ASP A 23 -4.53 10.88 -7.40
CA ASP A 23 -3.80 11.75 -6.50
C ASP A 23 -3.32 11.02 -5.24
N ASN A 24 -2.19 11.47 -4.71
CA ASN A 24 -1.71 11.03 -3.41
C ASN A 24 -2.34 11.92 -2.31
N PRO A 25 -3.23 11.38 -1.46
CA PRO A 25 -3.95 12.16 -0.46
C PRO A 25 -3.07 12.68 0.67
N LYS A 26 -1.85 12.15 0.87
CA LYS A 26 -0.86 12.55 1.88
C LYS A 26 -1.47 12.63 3.28
N ASN A 27 -2.17 11.58 3.69
CA ASN A 27 -2.97 11.53 4.92
C ASN A 27 -2.16 11.79 6.19
N LEU A 28 -0.94 11.21 6.28
CA LEU A 28 -0.03 11.46 7.39
C LEU A 28 0.46 12.90 7.37
N GLN A 29 0.89 13.42 6.21
CA GLN A 29 1.42 14.78 6.09
C GLN A 29 0.38 15.82 6.54
N LYS A 30 -0.88 15.69 6.12
CA LYS A 30 -1.99 16.55 6.53
C LYS A 30 -2.24 16.52 8.05
N SER A 31 -2.03 15.38 8.68
CA SER A 31 -2.28 15.18 10.11
C SER A 31 -1.04 15.36 10.99
N LEU A 32 0.13 15.60 10.42
CA LEU A 32 1.41 15.56 11.11
C LEU A 32 1.52 16.59 12.24
N GLY A 33 1.05 17.82 12.01
CA GLY A 33 1.04 18.87 13.04
C GLY A 33 0.22 18.48 14.27
N ARG A 34 -0.99 17.97 14.05
CA ARG A 34 -1.88 17.49 15.12
C ARG A 34 -1.28 16.28 15.85
N LEU A 35 -0.67 15.35 15.11
CA LEU A 35 -0.03 14.17 15.68
C LEU A 35 1.14 14.57 16.59
N LYS A 36 2.04 15.44 16.13
CA LYS A 36 3.16 15.98 16.93
C LYS A 36 2.66 16.65 18.22
N LEU A 37 1.60 17.45 18.14
CA LEU A 37 1.03 18.12 19.31
C LEU A 37 0.49 17.12 20.34
N LEU A 38 -0.26 16.10 19.88
CA LEU A 38 -0.81 15.06 20.77
C LEU A 38 0.30 14.21 21.38
N GLN A 39 1.34 13.85 20.63
CA GLN A 39 2.50 13.13 21.15
C GLN A 39 3.27 13.94 22.19
N LYS A 40 3.48 15.25 21.94
CA LYS A 40 4.09 16.16 22.91
C LYS A 40 3.27 16.27 24.21
N ARG A 41 1.94 16.33 24.10
CA ARG A 41 1.03 16.32 25.27
C ARG A 41 1.11 14.99 26.03
N LEU A 42 1.18 13.86 25.32
CA LEU A 42 1.31 12.54 25.91
C LEU A 42 2.65 12.37 26.67
N SER A 43 3.78 12.82 26.08
CA SER A 43 5.11 12.69 26.70
C SER A 43 5.22 13.45 28.03
N ARG A 44 4.49 14.56 28.17
CA ARG A 44 4.48 15.38 29.41
C ARG A 44 3.61 14.82 30.54
N LYS A 45 2.87 13.72 30.31
CA LYS A 45 2.01 13.13 31.34
C LYS A 45 2.76 12.08 32.14
N GLN A 46 2.50 12.02 33.44
CA GLN A 46 3.08 11.02 34.33
C GLN A 46 2.73 9.59 33.86
N LYS A 47 3.75 8.73 33.79
CA LYS A 47 3.58 7.31 33.45
C LYS A 47 2.64 6.64 34.45
N GLY A 48 1.72 5.80 33.95
CA GLY A 48 0.72 5.11 34.79
C GLY A 48 -0.53 5.92 35.14
N SER A 49 -0.54 7.25 34.97
CA SER A 49 -1.70 8.06 35.34
C SER A 49 -2.89 7.88 34.37
N SER A 50 -4.11 8.05 34.90
CA SER A 50 -5.35 8.05 34.10
C SER A 50 -5.32 9.11 32.99
N ASN A 51 -4.77 10.29 33.27
CA ASN A 51 -4.62 11.35 32.27
C ASN A 51 -3.66 10.97 31.13
N ARG A 52 -2.61 10.19 31.40
CA ARG A 52 -1.74 9.63 30.35
C ARG A 52 -2.49 8.61 29.49
N ASN A 53 -3.30 7.75 30.10
CA ASN A 53 -4.12 6.78 29.36
C ASN A 53 -5.11 7.49 28.42
N LYS A 54 -5.80 8.53 28.88
CA LYS A 54 -6.69 9.36 28.03
C LYS A 54 -5.92 10.01 26.88
N ALA A 55 -4.70 10.52 27.13
CA ALA A 55 -3.87 11.12 26.09
C ALA A 55 -3.38 10.07 25.07
N ARG A 56 -3.00 8.86 25.53
CA ARG A 56 -2.62 7.72 24.67
C ARG A 56 -3.74 7.33 23.72
N ILE A 57 -4.97 7.24 24.21
CA ILE A 57 -6.15 6.92 23.38
C ILE A 57 -6.35 7.99 22.28
N ARG A 58 -6.15 9.27 22.58
CA ARG A 58 -6.26 10.34 21.57
C ARG A 58 -5.23 10.22 20.46
N VAL A 59 -3.98 9.86 20.80
CA VAL A 59 -2.93 9.59 19.81
C VAL A 59 -3.30 8.37 18.97
N ALA A 60 -3.72 7.27 19.62
CA ALA A 60 -4.10 6.03 18.94
C ALA A 60 -5.25 6.25 17.94
N ARG A 61 -6.30 6.95 18.35
CA ARG A 61 -7.44 7.28 17.46
C ARG A 61 -7.03 8.10 16.23
N LEU A 62 -6.10 9.05 16.40
CA LEU A 62 -5.61 9.81 15.25
C LEU A 62 -4.76 8.94 14.32
N GLN A 63 -3.92 8.06 14.85
CA GLN A 63 -3.14 7.12 14.04
C GLN A 63 -4.04 6.12 13.31
N GLU A 64 -5.07 5.61 13.97
CA GLU A 64 -6.09 4.74 13.37
C GLU A 64 -6.84 5.46 12.24
N TYR A 65 -7.27 6.69 12.45
CA TYR A 65 -7.91 7.51 11.41
C TYR A 65 -7.00 7.66 10.18
N ILE A 66 -5.71 7.98 10.37
CA ILE A 66 -4.74 8.12 9.28
C ILE A 66 -4.58 6.79 8.53
N ALA A 67 -4.45 5.67 9.26
CA ALA A 67 -4.30 4.35 8.68
C ALA A 67 -5.54 3.92 7.88
N ASN A 68 -6.74 4.13 8.45
CA ASN A 68 -8.00 3.77 7.82
C ASN A 68 -8.29 4.63 6.57
N SER A 69 -8.04 5.95 6.65
CA SER A 69 -8.19 6.84 5.49
C SER A 69 -7.27 6.45 4.33
N ARG A 70 -6.01 6.07 4.65
CA ARG A 70 -5.06 5.57 3.66
C ARG A 70 -5.55 4.26 3.02
N LYS A 71 -5.96 3.31 3.86
CA LYS A 71 -6.47 2.01 3.42
C LYS A 71 -7.70 2.17 2.52
N ASP A 72 -8.66 2.99 2.91
CA ASP A 72 -9.87 3.27 2.12
C ASP A 72 -9.54 3.84 0.75
N ASN A 73 -8.65 4.84 0.70
CA ASN A 73 -8.22 5.43 -0.56
C ASN A 73 -7.55 4.39 -1.49
N LEU A 74 -6.65 3.56 -0.94
CA LEU A 74 -5.99 2.51 -1.71
C LEU A 74 -6.99 1.45 -2.22
N HIS A 75 -7.99 1.11 -1.41
CA HIS A 75 -9.06 0.20 -1.83
C HIS A 75 -9.88 0.76 -2.99
N LYS A 76 -10.22 2.06 -2.96
CA LYS A 76 -10.97 2.73 -4.03
C LYS A 76 -10.16 2.74 -5.33
N ILE A 77 -8.89 3.14 -5.26
CA ILE A 77 -8.02 3.18 -6.45
C ILE A 77 -7.82 1.79 -7.03
N THR A 78 -7.44 0.81 -6.22
CA THR A 78 -7.22 -0.55 -6.72
C THR A 78 -8.50 -1.20 -7.23
N HIS A 79 -9.67 -0.85 -6.69
CA HIS A 79 -10.96 -1.28 -7.22
C HIS A 79 -11.22 -0.67 -8.60
N ALA A 80 -11.07 0.65 -8.75
CA ALA A 80 -11.24 1.33 -10.03
C ALA A 80 -10.29 0.79 -11.11
N LEU A 81 -9.09 0.35 -10.74
CA LEU A 81 -8.12 -0.23 -11.68
C LEU A 81 -8.48 -1.66 -12.12
N THR A 82 -9.16 -2.43 -11.28
CA THR A 82 -9.41 -3.86 -11.54
C THR A 82 -10.86 -4.19 -11.91
N HIS A 83 -11.83 -3.44 -11.38
CA HIS A 83 -13.26 -3.75 -11.57
C HIS A 83 -13.90 -2.88 -12.67
N ASP A 84 -13.67 -1.55 -12.64
CA ASP A 84 -14.37 -0.61 -13.52
C ASP A 84 -13.75 -0.49 -14.92
N SER A 85 -12.58 -1.08 -15.12
CA SER A 85 -11.88 -1.07 -16.40
C SER A 85 -12.08 -2.42 -17.10
N GLN A 86 -12.31 -2.39 -18.41
CA GLN A 86 -12.28 -3.60 -19.26
C GLN A 86 -10.85 -4.14 -19.43
N VAL A 87 -9.96 -3.83 -18.49
CA VAL A 87 -8.55 -4.18 -18.54
C VAL A 87 -8.38 -5.66 -18.17
N ARG A 88 -7.72 -6.41 -19.04
CA ARG A 88 -7.37 -7.82 -18.79
C ARG A 88 -5.94 -8.01 -18.28
N THR A 89 -5.10 -7.01 -18.47
CA THR A 89 -3.69 -7.08 -18.07
C THR A 89 -3.24 -5.75 -17.50
N ILE A 90 -2.67 -5.77 -16.31
CA ILE A 90 -2.05 -4.61 -15.65
C ILE A 90 -0.54 -4.83 -15.64
N CYS A 91 0.22 -3.85 -16.15
CA CYS A 91 1.68 -3.82 -16.13
C CYS A 91 2.14 -2.75 -15.17
N MET A 92 3.09 -3.06 -14.29
CA MET A 92 3.66 -2.11 -13.33
C MET A 92 5.13 -2.41 -13.05
N GLU A 93 5.86 -1.45 -12.49
CA GLU A 93 7.25 -1.66 -12.09
C GLU A 93 7.38 -2.54 -10.83
N ASP A 94 8.44 -3.37 -10.79
CA ASP A 94 8.85 -4.05 -9.55
C ASP A 94 9.58 -3.07 -8.63
N LEU A 95 8.82 -2.35 -7.79
CA LEU A 95 9.36 -1.35 -6.89
C LEU A 95 10.04 -1.97 -5.67
N ASN A 96 11.29 -1.59 -5.43
CA ASN A 96 11.98 -1.91 -4.18
C ASN A 96 11.52 -1.00 -3.03
N VAL A 97 10.28 -1.20 -2.57
CA VAL A 97 9.66 -0.38 -1.51
C VAL A 97 10.51 -0.39 -0.22
N LYS A 98 11.08 -1.54 0.15
CA LYS A 98 11.97 -1.65 1.33
C LYS A 98 13.23 -0.79 1.17
N GLY A 99 13.84 -0.78 -0.02
CA GLY A 99 14.99 0.07 -0.32
C GLY A 99 14.63 1.56 -0.30
N MET A 100 13.47 1.93 -0.86
CA MET A 100 12.99 3.33 -0.84
C MET A 100 12.71 3.82 0.59
N GLN A 101 12.21 2.97 1.49
CA GLN A 101 11.97 3.31 2.89
C GLN A 101 13.26 3.47 3.72
N ARG A 102 14.39 2.89 3.28
CA ARG A 102 15.69 3.12 3.93
C ARG A 102 16.28 4.50 3.62
N ASN A 103 15.84 5.12 2.53
CA ASN A 103 16.26 6.48 2.20
C ASN A 103 15.49 7.47 3.09
N HIS A 104 16.17 8.10 4.06
CA HIS A 104 15.56 8.99 5.05
C HIS A 104 14.83 10.21 4.44
N HIS A 105 15.24 10.69 3.26
CA HIS A 105 14.55 11.77 2.56
C HIS A 105 13.20 11.35 1.98
N LEU A 106 13.05 10.08 1.60
CA LEU A 106 11.84 9.55 0.96
C LEU A 106 10.99 8.70 1.91
N ALA A 107 11.55 8.20 2.99
CA ALA A 107 10.91 7.23 3.89
C ALA A 107 9.52 7.64 4.35
N GLN A 108 9.35 8.91 4.78
CA GLN A 108 8.06 9.42 5.23
C GLN A 108 7.03 9.48 4.08
N ALA A 109 7.44 9.97 2.91
CA ALA A 109 6.55 10.11 1.76
C ALA A 109 6.15 8.75 1.18
N VAL A 110 7.11 7.82 1.06
CA VAL A 110 6.88 6.43 0.63
C VAL A 110 6.00 5.68 1.64
N GLY A 111 6.23 5.90 2.95
CA GLY A 111 5.41 5.34 4.02
C GLY A 111 3.98 5.88 4.01
N ASP A 112 3.79 7.17 3.71
CA ASP A 112 2.46 7.79 3.59
C ASP A 112 1.73 7.31 2.33
N ALA A 113 2.41 7.21 1.18
CA ALA A 113 1.87 6.66 -0.06
C ALA A 113 1.52 5.16 0.05
N SER A 114 2.23 4.43 0.94
CA SER A 114 1.99 3.00 1.22
C SER A 114 2.03 2.09 -0.01
N PHE A 115 3.04 2.24 -0.86
CA PHE A 115 3.20 1.43 -2.08
C PHE A 115 3.13 -0.08 -1.82
N GLY A 116 3.70 -0.57 -0.71
CA GLY A 116 3.59 -2.00 -0.36
C GLY A 116 2.15 -2.47 -0.17
N MET A 117 1.32 -1.68 0.52
CA MET A 117 -0.10 -1.99 0.68
C MET A 117 -0.85 -1.90 -0.66
N PHE A 118 -0.53 -0.90 -1.48
CA PHE A 118 -1.11 -0.78 -2.83
C PHE A 118 -0.84 -2.05 -3.66
N LEU A 119 0.41 -2.52 -3.68
CA LEU A 119 0.79 -3.74 -4.39
C LEU A 119 0.00 -4.96 -3.89
N THR A 120 -0.05 -5.18 -2.58
CA THR A 120 -0.80 -6.29 -1.99
C THR A 120 -2.29 -6.22 -2.34
N LEU A 121 -2.89 -5.03 -2.26
CA LEU A 121 -4.31 -4.84 -2.61
C LEU A 121 -4.56 -5.08 -4.10
N LEU A 122 -3.65 -4.64 -4.96
CA LEU A 122 -3.77 -4.84 -6.40
C LEU A 122 -3.62 -6.32 -6.77
N GLU A 123 -2.64 -7.02 -6.20
CA GLU A 123 -2.37 -8.44 -6.45
C GLU A 123 -3.59 -9.30 -6.17
N TYR A 124 -4.19 -9.21 -4.98
CA TYR A 124 -5.33 -10.06 -4.67
C TYR A 124 -6.59 -9.68 -5.47
N LYS A 125 -6.80 -8.39 -5.76
CA LYS A 125 -7.94 -7.97 -6.60
C LYS A 125 -7.78 -8.40 -8.04
N CYS A 126 -6.57 -8.32 -8.60
CA CYS A 126 -6.30 -8.88 -9.92
C CYS A 126 -6.63 -10.37 -9.96
N SER A 127 -6.24 -11.12 -8.93
CA SER A 127 -6.62 -12.53 -8.80
C SER A 127 -8.14 -12.75 -8.71
N TRP A 128 -8.86 -11.92 -7.96
CA TRP A 128 -10.33 -12.01 -7.83
C TRP A 128 -11.08 -11.72 -9.14
N TYR A 129 -10.60 -10.71 -9.89
CA TYR A 129 -11.28 -10.27 -11.12
C TYR A 129 -10.72 -10.91 -12.39
N GLY A 130 -9.78 -11.86 -12.27
CA GLY A 130 -9.18 -12.53 -13.41
C GLY A 130 -8.32 -11.61 -14.28
N VAL A 131 -7.74 -10.56 -13.68
CA VAL A 131 -6.84 -9.62 -14.35
C VAL A 131 -5.40 -10.11 -14.20
N ASN A 132 -4.65 -10.17 -15.29
CA ASN A 132 -3.23 -10.53 -15.26
C ASN A 132 -2.41 -9.35 -14.72
N LEU A 133 -1.56 -9.60 -13.71
CA LEU A 133 -0.64 -8.61 -13.18
C LEU A 133 0.79 -8.96 -13.59
N ILE A 134 1.41 -8.07 -14.37
CA ILE A 134 2.80 -8.23 -14.85
C ILE A 134 3.68 -7.19 -14.18
N LYS A 135 4.75 -7.66 -13.53
CA LYS A 135 5.79 -6.79 -13.00
C LYS A 135 6.92 -6.68 -14.01
N THR A 136 7.19 -5.47 -14.48
CA THR A 136 8.32 -5.19 -15.39
C THR A 136 9.64 -5.20 -14.63
N GLY A 137 10.74 -5.40 -15.34
CA GLY A 137 12.07 -5.41 -14.72
C GLY A 137 12.36 -4.11 -13.97
N ARG A 138 12.91 -4.24 -12.77
CA ARG A 138 13.20 -3.14 -11.82
C ARG A 138 14.07 -2.01 -12.41
N PHE A 139 14.90 -2.32 -13.37
CA PHE A 139 15.85 -1.38 -13.97
C PHE A 139 15.46 -0.95 -15.38
N ALA A 140 14.25 -1.27 -15.82
CA ALA A 140 13.75 -0.81 -17.10
C ALA A 140 13.64 0.74 -17.07
N PRO A 141 14.28 1.46 -18.02
CA PRO A 141 14.32 2.93 -18.01
C PRO A 141 13.00 3.54 -18.50
N SER A 142 11.88 3.22 -17.84
CA SER A 142 10.53 3.60 -18.23
C SER A 142 10.38 5.11 -18.40
N SER A 143 10.85 5.91 -17.46
CA SER A 143 10.73 7.38 -17.50
C SER A 143 11.68 8.07 -18.48
N LYS A 144 12.80 7.40 -18.84
CA LYS A 144 13.84 7.96 -19.72
C LYS A 144 13.72 7.52 -21.17
N THR A 145 12.92 6.53 -21.48
CA THR A 145 12.72 6.01 -22.83
C THR A 145 11.64 6.83 -23.51
N CYS A 146 11.90 7.29 -24.72
CA CYS A 146 10.89 7.93 -25.55
C CYS A 146 9.89 6.89 -26.07
N GLY A 147 8.62 7.00 -25.67
CA GLY A 147 7.56 6.08 -26.12
C GLY A 147 7.31 6.11 -27.63
N LYS A 148 7.75 7.16 -28.36
CA LYS A 148 7.58 7.26 -29.80
C LYS A 148 8.71 6.60 -30.59
N CYS A 149 9.98 6.82 -30.23
CA CYS A 149 11.13 6.38 -31.03
C CYS A 149 12.07 5.41 -30.31
N GLY A 150 11.78 5.05 -29.04
CA GLY A 150 12.59 4.14 -28.25
C GLY A 150 13.94 4.71 -27.78
N HIS A 151 14.27 5.98 -28.09
CA HIS A 151 15.53 6.59 -27.65
C HIS A 151 15.57 6.75 -26.13
N VAL A 152 16.67 6.35 -25.48
CA VAL A 152 16.88 6.51 -24.05
C VAL A 152 17.62 7.81 -23.76
N TYR A 153 16.94 8.79 -23.20
CA TYR A 153 17.51 10.08 -22.82
C TYR A 153 18.18 10.01 -21.45
N LYS A 154 19.51 9.82 -21.45
CA LYS A 154 20.33 9.69 -20.21
C LYS A 154 20.40 10.99 -19.40
N GLY A 155 20.24 12.16 -20.03
CA GLY A 155 20.35 13.47 -19.40
C GLY A 155 19.15 13.89 -18.56
N LEU A 156 18.03 13.14 -18.58
CA LEU A 156 16.81 13.49 -17.86
C LEU A 156 17.04 13.49 -16.34
N LYS A 157 16.84 14.66 -15.70
CA LYS A 157 16.99 14.83 -14.26
C LYS A 157 15.72 14.41 -13.52
N LEU A 158 15.85 14.06 -12.22
CA LEU A 158 14.74 13.58 -11.41
C LEU A 158 13.65 14.63 -11.14
N ASN A 159 13.99 15.91 -11.18
CA ASN A 159 13.05 17.03 -10.98
C ASN A 159 12.31 17.44 -12.24
N GLU A 160 12.77 17.01 -13.42
CA GLU A 160 12.14 17.33 -14.71
C GLU A 160 10.88 16.46 -14.88
N ARG A 161 9.73 17.12 -15.06
CA ARG A 161 8.42 16.45 -15.25
C ARG A 161 8.00 16.34 -16.70
N SER A 162 8.51 17.26 -17.55
CA SER A 162 8.31 17.23 -18.99
C SER A 162 9.66 17.34 -19.68
N TRP A 163 9.77 16.70 -20.84
CA TRP A 163 11.00 16.71 -21.60
C TRP A 163 10.72 16.53 -23.10
N ILE A 164 11.66 16.98 -23.91
CA ILE A 164 11.62 16.84 -25.37
C ILE A 164 12.65 15.80 -25.76
N CYS A 165 12.24 14.81 -26.56
CA CYS A 165 13.14 13.79 -27.04
C CYS A 165 14.19 14.37 -27.99
N PRO A 166 15.51 14.25 -27.69
CA PRO A 166 16.55 14.82 -28.53
C PRO A 166 16.67 14.15 -29.92
N LYS A 167 16.10 12.94 -30.08
CA LYS A 167 16.16 12.20 -31.35
C LYS A 167 14.98 12.52 -32.27
N CYS A 168 13.76 12.62 -31.75
CA CYS A 168 12.56 12.76 -32.57
C CYS A 168 11.73 14.03 -32.30
N GLY A 169 12.17 14.90 -31.37
CA GLY A 169 11.51 16.15 -31.04
C GLY A 169 10.15 16.02 -30.32
N THR A 170 9.73 14.81 -29.96
CA THR A 170 8.45 14.60 -29.29
C THR A 170 8.49 15.12 -27.85
N HIS A 171 7.49 15.92 -27.46
CA HIS A 171 7.31 16.36 -26.08
C HIS A 171 6.60 15.28 -25.27
N HIS A 172 7.12 14.98 -24.07
CA HIS A 172 6.59 13.99 -23.16
C HIS A 172 6.29 14.60 -21.79
N ASP A 173 5.12 14.26 -21.23
CA ASP A 173 4.97 14.22 -19.78
C ASP A 173 5.69 12.96 -19.26
N ARG A 174 6.53 13.12 -18.26
CA ARG A 174 7.42 12.05 -17.78
C ARG A 174 6.66 10.87 -17.20
N ASP A 175 5.68 11.15 -16.32
CA ASP A 175 4.97 10.14 -15.57
C ASP A 175 3.99 9.37 -16.49
N PHE A 176 3.33 10.09 -17.41
CA PHE A 176 2.48 9.47 -18.45
C PHE A 176 3.30 8.64 -19.46
N ASN A 177 4.43 9.17 -19.93
CA ASN A 177 5.32 8.43 -20.82
C ASN A 177 5.88 7.17 -20.12
N ALA A 178 6.20 7.24 -18.82
CA ALA A 178 6.61 6.08 -18.04
C ALA A 178 5.52 5.02 -18.00
N ALA A 179 4.26 5.40 -17.73
CA ALA A 179 3.14 4.47 -17.72
C ALA A 179 2.94 3.77 -19.09
N CYS A 180 3.06 4.50 -20.21
CA CYS A 180 3.01 3.92 -21.54
C CYS A 180 4.15 2.92 -21.80
N ASN A 181 5.38 3.28 -21.41
CA ASN A 181 6.54 2.40 -21.56
C ASN A 181 6.45 1.15 -20.68
N ILE A 182 5.95 1.28 -19.43
CA ILE A 182 5.71 0.14 -18.54
C ILE A 182 4.72 -0.84 -19.17
N LYS A 183 3.64 -0.34 -19.78
CA LYS A 183 2.70 -1.17 -20.54
C LYS A 183 3.43 -1.97 -21.63
N GLU A 184 4.21 -1.30 -22.46
CA GLU A 184 4.93 -1.96 -23.56
C GLU A 184 5.98 -2.96 -23.07
N PHE A 185 6.75 -2.61 -22.05
CA PHE A 185 7.74 -3.51 -21.46
C PHE A 185 7.10 -4.75 -20.87
N GLY A 186 5.96 -4.58 -20.18
CA GLY A 186 5.20 -5.69 -19.61
C GLY A 186 4.65 -6.62 -20.71
N LEU A 187 4.09 -6.07 -21.77
CA LEU A 187 3.58 -6.87 -22.89
C LEU A 187 4.70 -7.62 -23.65
N LYS A 188 5.87 -6.99 -23.81
CA LYS A 188 7.04 -7.65 -24.42
C LYS A 188 7.63 -8.76 -23.54
N ALA A 189 7.44 -8.69 -22.24
CA ALA A 189 7.90 -9.72 -21.30
C ALA A 189 6.98 -10.95 -21.26
N LEU A 190 5.77 -10.87 -21.85
CA LEU A 190 4.91 -12.04 -22.03
C LEU A 190 5.57 -13.00 -23.01
N PRO A 191 5.69 -14.31 -22.69
CA PRO A 191 6.09 -15.32 -23.65
C PRO A 191 5.15 -15.24 -24.86
N THR A 192 5.71 -15.23 -26.06
CA THR A 192 4.96 -15.16 -27.32
C THR A 192 4.15 -16.44 -27.59
N GLU A 193 4.41 -17.49 -26.84
CA GLU A 193 3.57 -18.68 -26.85
C GLU A 193 2.30 -18.42 -26.05
N ARG A 194 1.15 -18.57 -26.71
CA ARG A 194 -0.16 -18.74 -26.09
C ARG A 194 -0.15 -20.06 -25.28
N GLY A 195 0.74 -20.15 -24.31
CA GLY A 195 0.70 -21.16 -23.27
C GLY A 195 -0.61 -20.97 -22.52
N LYS A 196 -1.48 -21.98 -22.59
CA LYS A 196 -2.72 -22.10 -21.82
C LYS A 196 -2.44 -21.61 -20.42
N VAL A 197 -2.96 -20.44 -20.07
CA VAL A 197 -3.05 -20.02 -18.67
C VAL A 197 -3.87 -21.08 -18.01
N LYS A 198 -3.21 -21.97 -17.24
CA LYS A 198 -3.95 -22.88 -16.36
C LYS A 198 -4.79 -21.98 -15.47
N PRO A 199 -6.11 -22.17 -15.40
CA PRO A 199 -6.89 -21.52 -14.37
C PRO A 199 -6.18 -21.87 -13.06
N VAL A 200 -5.78 -20.83 -12.29
CA VAL A 200 -5.37 -21.08 -10.92
C VAL A 200 -6.64 -21.59 -10.27
N ASP A 201 -6.67 -22.87 -9.93
CA ASP A 201 -7.72 -23.45 -9.12
C ASP A 201 -7.76 -22.58 -7.86
N CYS A 202 -8.74 -21.69 -7.83
CA CYS A 202 -9.00 -20.88 -6.64
C CYS A 202 -9.44 -21.91 -5.60
N PRO A 203 -8.65 -22.20 -4.56
CA PRO A 203 -9.13 -23.07 -3.51
C PRO A 203 -10.39 -22.39 -2.98
N LEU A 204 -11.52 -23.08 -3.09
CA LEU A 204 -12.79 -22.66 -2.53
C LEU A 204 -12.50 -22.12 -1.14
N VAL A 205 -12.71 -20.83 -0.95
CA VAL A 205 -12.58 -20.19 0.37
C VAL A 205 -13.62 -20.88 1.22
N ASP A 206 -13.15 -21.76 2.09
CA ASP A 206 -14.00 -22.41 3.08
C ASP A 206 -14.53 -21.30 4.00
N ASP A 207 -15.77 -20.90 3.79
CA ASP A 207 -16.50 -19.85 4.52
C ASP A 207 -16.74 -20.19 5.99
N ARG A 208 -16.10 -21.23 6.50
CA ARG A 208 -16.16 -21.53 7.93
C ARG A 208 -15.34 -20.52 8.71
N PRO A 209 -15.94 -19.80 9.68
CA PRO A 209 -15.21 -18.89 10.54
C PRO A 209 -14.12 -19.69 11.27
N ARG A 210 -12.85 -19.34 11.00
CA ARG A 210 -11.72 -19.89 11.77
C ARG A 210 -11.86 -19.43 13.22
N VAL A 211 -12.37 -20.32 14.05
CA VAL A 211 -12.34 -20.13 15.51
C VAL A 211 -10.86 -20.07 15.91
N LEU A 212 -10.40 -18.86 16.23
CA LEU A 212 -9.07 -18.66 16.82
C LEU A 212 -9.05 -19.42 18.14
N LYS A 213 -8.39 -20.59 18.17
CA LYS A 213 -8.10 -21.28 19.42
C LYS A 213 -7.24 -20.34 20.26
N SER A 214 -7.83 -19.84 21.34
CA SER A 214 -7.09 -19.08 22.36
C SER A 214 -6.02 -19.99 22.91
N ASN A 215 -4.75 -19.61 22.73
CA ASN A 215 -3.63 -20.29 23.40
C ASN A 215 -3.80 -20.08 24.91
N GLY A 216 -4.41 -21.04 25.57
CA GLY A 216 -4.49 -21.11 27.01
C GLY A 216 -3.09 -21.24 27.59
N ARG A 217 -2.60 -20.18 28.20
CA ARG A 217 -1.43 -20.25 29.06
C ARG A 217 -1.77 -21.19 30.21
N LYS A 218 -1.14 -22.37 30.23
CA LYS A 218 -1.12 -23.24 31.40
C LYS A 218 -0.50 -22.48 32.57
N LYS A 219 -1.32 -22.08 33.55
CA LYS A 219 -0.87 -21.70 34.88
C LYS A 219 -0.36 -22.97 35.56
N GLN A 220 0.92 -22.98 35.89
CA GLN A 220 1.45 -23.97 36.84
C GLN A 220 0.89 -23.67 38.25
N GLU A 221 0.06 -24.57 38.72
CA GLU A 221 -0.39 -24.55 40.12
C GLU A 221 0.79 -24.97 41.03
N LYS A 222 1.27 -24.03 41.82
CA LYS A 222 2.07 -24.37 43.01
C LYS A 222 1.11 -24.78 44.12
N LYS A 223 1.16 -26.07 44.48
CA LYS A 223 0.58 -26.57 45.74
C LYS A 223 1.25 -25.91 46.92
N GLY A 224 0.49 -25.23 47.75
CA GLY A 224 0.86 -24.73 49.05
C GLY A 224 -0.42 -24.54 49.85
N GLY A 225 -0.78 -25.56 50.61
CA GLY A 225 -1.94 -25.46 51.48
C GLY A 225 -1.64 -24.61 52.73
N ILE A 226 -2.66 -23.94 53.22
CA ILE A 226 -2.97 -23.71 54.64
C ILE A 226 -4.39 -23.21 54.66
N GLY A 227 -5.27 -23.87 55.43
CA GLY A 227 -6.64 -23.53 55.64
C GLY A 227 -6.83 -22.30 56.54
N PHE A 228 -8.01 -21.74 56.50
CA PHE A 228 -8.80 -21.25 57.64
C PHE A 228 -10.08 -20.60 57.15
N SER A 229 -11.16 -21.22 57.56
CA SER A 229 -12.41 -20.80 58.21
C SER A 229 -13.33 -19.84 57.50
N GLU A 230 -14.56 -20.36 57.48
CA GLU A 230 -15.84 -19.65 57.30
C GLU A 230 -15.96 -18.37 58.11
N ALA A 231 -16.54 -17.37 57.51
CA ALA A 231 -17.58 -16.57 58.13
C ALA A 231 -18.11 -15.49 57.16
N ALA A 232 -19.42 -15.40 57.20
CA ALA A 232 -20.25 -14.23 56.95
C ALA A 232 -20.79 -13.94 55.55
N LYS A 233 -21.98 -14.49 55.41
CA LYS A 233 -23.10 -14.03 54.56
C LYS A 233 -23.50 -12.58 54.86
N SER A 234 -24.18 -12.00 53.81
CA SER A 234 -25.14 -10.93 53.80
C SER A 234 -24.63 -9.48 53.77
N LEU A 235 -24.98 -8.82 52.72
CA LEU A 235 -25.96 -7.71 52.60
C LEU A 235 -26.05 -7.26 51.16
N VAL A 236 -27.05 -7.53 50.52
CA VAL A 236 -28.16 -7.00 49.79
C VAL A 236 -28.41 -5.50 50.03
N LEU A 237 -28.59 -4.76 48.92
CA LEU A 237 -29.30 -3.49 48.73
C LEU A 237 -28.76 -2.21 49.40
N ARG A 238 -28.18 -1.38 48.56
CA ARG A 238 -28.81 -0.07 48.16
C ARG A 238 -28.05 0.53 46.99
#